data_8dc79b2fb662e0c3c132c7451d54862e
#
_entry.id   8dc79b2fb662e0c3c132c7451d54862e
#
_cell.length_a   1.000
_cell.length_b   1.000
_cell.length_c   1.000
_cell.angle_alpha   90.00
_cell.angle_beta   90.00
_cell.angle_gamma   90.00
#
_symmetry.space_group_name_H-M   'P 1'
#
loop_
_entity.id
_entity.type
_entity.pdbx_description
1 polymer ?
#
loop_
_entity_poly.entity_id
_entity_poly.type
_entity_poly.pdbx_seq_one_letter_code
_entity_poly.pdbx_strand_id
1 'polypeptide(L)'
;MILVNLSILSKKPTGISIYARNISPYLSQLNSKFLVCNFDDQFTTFNSYLIPKELSPDFGLKGHLKRLYWTQLTLPKIYQKLESNLIFSPLPESPIYTTAKTVVMVHDLIPLRHPDKRSPLHYYQKFVLPIVLDQSKHIICNSQATADDLMSFFNISATKITPIHLAYNPKKFYMQSNKSKSKKPYFLYLGRHNPHKNLPRMIKAFSLLKDKEDYEFWLIGPKDKRYTPQLIDLVKNLELENQVLFKDYVSFQDLPMILNQAFCLMFVSLWEGFGLPLLEAMACGLPVITSNQSSLVEVAKDSAILVDPKNVQEIRSAMERITKDDNLYADLMQKGLQRASMFSWEKTGQETRQILRNLS
;
A
#
# COMPACT_ATOMS: atom_id res chain seq x y z
N MET A 1 -16.49 -18.92 -16.72
CA MET A 1 -15.31 -18.07 -16.97
C MET A 1 -15.29 -16.92 -15.97
N ILE A 2 -14.10 -16.48 -15.49
CA ILE A 2 -13.92 -15.35 -14.55
C ILE A 2 -13.52 -14.10 -15.34
N LEU A 3 -14.18 -12.95 -15.10
CA LEU A 3 -13.70 -11.66 -15.58
C LEU A 3 -12.81 -11.02 -14.52
N VAL A 4 -11.59 -10.65 -14.88
CA VAL A 4 -10.64 -9.93 -14.02
C VAL A 4 -10.64 -8.46 -14.44
N ASN A 5 -11.21 -7.59 -13.60
CA ASN A 5 -11.38 -6.17 -13.92
C ASN A 5 -10.08 -5.39 -13.64
N LEU A 6 -9.28 -5.15 -14.67
CA LEU A 6 -8.03 -4.40 -14.59
C LEU A 6 -8.14 -2.94 -15.05
N SER A 7 -9.33 -2.36 -15.05
CA SER A 7 -9.56 -0.95 -15.41
C SER A 7 -8.82 0.06 -14.52
N ILE A 8 -8.30 -0.41 -13.37
CA ILE A 8 -7.52 0.39 -12.40
C ILE A 8 -6.04 0.52 -12.78
N LEU A 9 -5.56 -0.24 -13.76
CA LEU A 9 -4.15 -0.17 -14.12
C LEU A 9 -3.77 1.23 -14.62
N SER A 10 -2.60 1.69 -14.19
CA SER A 10 -2.00 2.97 -14.55
C SER A 10 -0.58 2.78 -15.05
N LYS A 11 -0.08 3.74 -15.84
CA LYS A 11 1.31 3.76 -16.32
C LYS A 11 2.29 3.95 -15.16
N LYS A 12 1.93 4.77 -14.17
CA LYS A 12 2.72 4.95 -12.95
C LYS A 12 2.29 3.91 -11.91
N PRO A 13 3.21 3.07 -11.39
CA PRO A 13 2.88 2.07 -10.40
C PRO A 13 2.26 2.68 -9.15
N THR A 14 1.13 2.11 -8.72
CA THR A 14 0.52 2.35 -7.41
C THR A 14 0.42 1.03 -6.67
N GLY A 15 0.24 1.02 -5.35
CA GLY A 15 0.09 -0.22 -4.59
C GLY A 15 -0.96 -1.16 -5.18
N ILE A 16 -2.12 -0.61 -5.61
CA ILE A 16 -3.20 -1.39 -6.24
C ILE A 16 -2.77 -1.95 -7.59
N SER A 17 -2.11 -1.16 -8.45
CA SER A 17 -1.65 -1.65 -9.75
C SER A 17 -0.50 -2.67 -9.61
N ILE A 18 0.37 -2.52 -8.61
CA ILE A 18 1.40 -3.50 -8.28
C ILE A 18 0.75 -4.83 -7.88
N TYR A 19 -0.24 -4.80 -6.97
CA TYR A 19 -1.00 -5.98 -6.60
C TYR A 19 -1.63 -6.65 -7.83
N ALA A 20 -2.43 -5.92 -8.59
CA ALA A 20 -3.14 -6.45 -9.75
C ALA A 20 -2.20 -7.10 -10.77
N ARG A 21 -1.06 -6.46 -11.07
CA ARG A 21 -0.05 -7.00 -12.00
C ARG A 21 0.58 -8.28 -11.50
N ASN A 22 0.94 -8.34 -10.22
CA ASN A 22 1.68 -9.47 -9.66
C ASN A 22 0.82 -10.71 -9.45
N ILE A 23 -0.50 -10.57 -9.21
CA ILE A 23 -1.40 -11.73 -9.09
C ILE A 23 -1.91 -12.24 -10.44
N SER A 24 -1.93 -11.42 -11.49
CA SER A 24 -2.49 -11.78 -12.81
C SER A 24 -1.90 -13.05 -13.42
N PRO A 25 -0.59 -13.35 -13.35
CA PRO A 25 -0.03 -14.61 -13.85
C PRO A 25 -0.62 -15.86 -13.18
N TYR A 26 -1.03 -15.76 -11.92
CA TYR A 26 -1.67 -16.87 -11.19
C TYR A 26 -3.15 -17.00 -11.58
N LEU A 27 -3.82 -15.88 -11.84
CA LEU A 27 -5.20 -15.87 -12.28
C LEU A 27 -5.36 -16.32 -13.74
N SER A 28 -4.34 -16.13 -14.59
CA SER A 28 -4.35 -16.63 -15.98
C SER A 28 -4.35 -18.16 -16.08
N GLN A 29 -4.01 -18.88 -15.00
CA GLN A 29 -4.11 -20.33 -14.89
C GLN A 29 -5.56 -20.82 -14.66
N LEU A 30 -6.50 -19.90 -14.42
CA LEU A 30 -7.94 -20.19 -14.40
C LEU A 30 -8.55 -19.93 -15.77
N ASN A 31 -9.77 -20.42 -16.01
CA ASN A 31 -10.57 -19.97 -17.14
C ASN A 31 -10.98 -18.51 -16.90
N SER A 32 -10.10 -17.58 -17.22
CA SER A 32 -10.23 -16.15 -16.94
C SER A 32 -10.05 -15.30 -18.20
N LYS A 33 -10.71 -14.14 -18.21
CA LYS A 33 -10.53 -13.09 -19.22
C LYS A 33 -10.25 -11.76 -18.53
N PHE A 34 -9.16 -11.09 -18.95
CA PHE A 34 -8.67 -9.87 -18.35
C PHE A 34 -9.21 -8.65 -19.10
N LEU A 35 -9.92 -7.78 -18.39
CA LEU A 35 -10.43 -6.53 -18.94
C LEU A 35 -9.35 -5.46 -18.79
N VAL A 36 -8.66 -5.14 -19.87
CA VAL A 36 -7.44 -4.29 -19.86
C VAL A 36 -7.56 -3.11 -20.78
N CYS A 37 -6.98 -1.97 -20.38
CA CYS A 37 -6.81 -0.82 -21.25
C CYS A 37 -5.66 -1.07 -22.25
N ASN A 38 -5.76 -0.55 -23.45
CA ASN A 38 -4.84 -0.79 -24.58
C ASN A 38 -3.49 -0.06 -24.43
N PHE A 39 -2.83 -0.12 -23.29
CA PHE A 39 -1.51 0.48 -23.08
C PHE A 39 -0.55 -0.41 -22.27
N ASP A 40 -0.90 -1.67 -22.08
CA ASP A 40 -0.15 -2.53 -21.16
C ASP A 40 0.27 -3.83 -21.83
N ASP A 41 1.50 -3.84 -22.33
CA ASP A 41 2.08 -4.97 -23.05
C ASP A 41 2.19 -6.25 -22.22
N GLN A 42 2.23 -6.13 -20.88
CA GLN A 42 2.26 -7.31 -19.99
C GLN A 42 1.06 -8.24 -20.22
N PHE A 43 -0.08 -7.67 -20.62
CA PHE A 43 -1.34 -8.43 -20.77
C PHE A 43 -1.61 -8.89 -22.20
N THR A 44 -0.71 -8.65 -23.15
CA THR A 44 -0.87 -9.12 -24.54
C THR A 44 -0.85 -10.63 -24.68
N THR A 45 -0.15 -11.33 -23.75
CA THR A 45 -0.07 -12.80 -23.72
C THR A 45 -1.23 -13.46 -22.98
N PHE A 46 -2.06 -12.70 -22.29
CA PHE A 46 -3.21 -13.22 -21.57
C PHE A 46 -4.48 -13.21 -22.44
N ASN A 47 -5.48 -14.01 -22.07
CA ASN A 47 -6.80 -13.94 -22.67
C ASN A 47 -7.46 -12.61 -22.29
N SER A 48 -7.25 -11.57 -23.08
CA SER A 48 -7.61 -10.19 -22.77
C SER A 48 -8.84 -9.74 -23.57
N TYR A 49 -9.59 -8.81 -22.98
CA TYR A 49 -10.67 -8.05 -23.58
C TYR A 49 -10.36 -6.57 -23.44
N LEU A 50 -10.26 -5.88 -24.55
CA LEU A 50 -9.89 -4.47 -24.55
C LEU A 50 -11.04 -3.59 -24.05
N ILE A 51 -10.73 -2.70 -23.13
CA ILE A 51 -11.66 -1.68 -22.59
C ILE A 51 -11.10 -0.27 -22.85
N PRO A 52 -11.95 0.77 -22.79
CA PRO A 52 -11.53 2.13 -23.06
C PRO A 52 -10.38 2.59 -22.14
N LYS A 53 -9.35 3.18 -22.72
CA LYS A 53 -8.17 3.69 -22.00
C LYS A 53 -8.48 4.81 -21.01
N GLU A 54 -9.55 5.55 -21.26
CA GLU A 54 -10.02 6.67 -20.44
C GLU A 54 -10.55 6.25 -19.07
N LEU A 55 -10.70 4.95 -18.83
CA LEU A 55 -11.09 4.40 -17.52
C LEU A 55 -9.91 4.39 -16.52
N SER A 56 -8.68 4.47 -17.04
CA SER A 56 -7.47 4.45 -16.22
C SER A 56 -7.39 5.66 -15.27
N PRO A 57 -6.81 5.46 -14.06
CA PRO A 57 -6.48 6.54 -13.14
C PRO A 57 -5.56 7.63 -13.72
N ASP A 58 -4.84 7.35 -14.80
CA ASP A 58 -3.99 8.33 -15.48
C ASP A 58 -4.77 9.54 -16.01
N PHE A 59 -6.09 9.40 -16.19
CA PHE A 59 -7.00 10.48 -16.57
C PHE A 59 -7.60 11.24 -15.37
N GLY A 60 -7.06 11.02 -14.15
CA GLY A 60 -7.47 11.71 -12.94
C GLY A 60 -8.95 11.53 -12.59
N LEU A 61 -9.60 12.58 -12.08
CA LEU A 61 -11.01 12.52 -11.64
C LEU A 61 -11.96 12.11 -12.77
N LYS A 62 -11.71 12.57 -14.00
CA LYS A 62 -12.54 12.18 -15.17
C LYS A 62 -12.44 10.68 -15.45
N GLY A 63 -11.26 10.09 -15.34
CA GLY A 63 -11.07 8.64 -15.46
C GLY A 63 -11.81 7.87 -14.37
N HIS A 64 -11.72 8.32 -13.13
CA HIS A 64 -12.47 7.75 -12.02
C HIS A 64 -13.98 7.73 -12.24
N LEU A 65 -14.56 8.87 -12.62
CA LEU A 65 -16.01 8.97 -12.87
C LEU A 65 -16.45 8.09 -14.04
N LYS A 66 -15.69 8.10 -15.15
CA LYS A 66 -15.95 7.22 -16.30
C LYS A 66 -15.89 5.75 -15.90
N ARG A 67 -14.89 5.35 -15.10
CA ARG A 67 -14.75 3.98 -14.62
C ARG A 67 -15.92 3.56 -13.74
N LEU A 68 -16.35 4.40 -12.79
CA LEU A 68 -17.52 4.13 -11.96
C LEU A 68 -18.77 3.93 -12.81
N TYR A 69 -19.02 4.83 -13.76
CA TYR A 69 -20.16 4.71 -14.69
C TYR A 69 -20.08 3.43 -15.54
N TRP A 70 -18.91 3.15 -16.12
CA TRP A 70 -18.67 1.95 -16.92
C TRP A 70 -18.84 0.67 -16.10
N THR A 71 -18.37 0.66 -14.87
CA THR A 71 -18.53 -0.48 -13.95
C THR A 71 -20.01 -0.79 -13.69
N GLN A 72 -20.86 0.25 -13.60
CA GLN A 72 -22.29 0.05 -13.34
C GLN A 72 -23.08 -0.38 -14.58
N LEU A 73 -22.78 0.15 -15.74
CA LEU A 73 -23.64 -0.01 -16.92
C LEU A 73 -23.05 -0.93 -18.00
N THR A 74 -21.74 -0.93 -18.17
CA THR A 74 -21.10 -1.68 -19.26
C THR A 74 -20.55 -3.02 -18.78
N LEU A 75 -19.94 -3.08 -17.61
CA LEU A 75 -19.37 -4.31 -17.08
C LEU A 75 -20.40 -5.44 -16.92
N PRO A 76 -21.65 -5.20 -16.45
CA PRO A 76 -22.68 -6.23 -16.40
C PRO A 76 -23.06 -6.78 -17.79
N LYS A 77 -23.08 -5.91 -18.81
CA LYS A 77 -23.36 -6.32 -20.20
C LYS A 77 -22.24 -7.21 -20.75
N ILE A 78 -20.98 -6.87 -20.44
CA ILE A 78 -19.82 -7.71 -20.81
C ILE A 78 -19.89 -9.06 -20.09
N TYR A 79 -20.26 -9.06 -18.81
CA TYR A 79 -20.43 -10.27 -18.01
C TYR A 79 -21.47 -11.21 -18.64
N GLN A 80 -22.63 -10.68 -19.04
CA GLN A 80 -23.68 -11.45 -19.70
C GLN A 80 -23.26 -11.92 -21.10
N LYS A 81 -22.72 -11.00 -21.93
CA LYS A 81 -22.28 -11.31 -23.31
C LYS A 81 -21.23 -12.42 -23.37
N LEU A 82 -20.36 -12.49 -22.37
CA LEU A 82 -19.28 -13.47 -22.30
C LEU A 82 -19.66 -14.71 -21.45
N GLU A 83 -20.92 -14.83 -21.04
CA GLU A 83 -21.43 -15.93 -20.21
C GLU A 83 -20.54 -16.22 -19.00
N SER A 84 -20.12 -15.15 -18.32
CA SER A 84 -19.17 -15.25 -17.23
C SER A 84 -19.85 -15.67 -15.93
N ASN A 85 -19.12 -16.36 -15.05
CA ASN A 85 -19.65 -16.87 -13.78
C ASN A 85 -19.29 -15.98 -12.59
N LEU A 86 -18.21 -15.19 -12.72
CA LEU A 86 -17.64 -14.39 -11.64
C LEU A 86 -16.94 -13.15 -12.20
N ILE A 87 -17.02 -12.04 -11.48
CA ILE A 87 -16.16 -10.85 -11.68
C ILE A 87 -15.23 -10.76 -10.48
N PHE A 88 -13.94 -10.71 -10.72
CA PHE A 88 -12.95 -10.31 -9.73
C PHE A 88 -12.49 -8.89 -9.97
N SER A 89 -12.57 -8.06 -8.94
CA SER A 89 -12.07 -6.66 -8.97
C SER A 89 -10.94 -6.47 -7.95
N PRO A 90 -9.72 -6.10 -8.36
CA PRO A 90 -8.59 -5.87 -7.46
C PRO A 90 -8.71 -4.57 -6.63
N LEU A 91 -9.87 -3.97 -6.63
CA LEU A 91 -10.29 -2.85 -5.81
C LEU A 91 -11.79 -2.97 -5.50
N PRO A 92 -12.31 -2.26 -4.49
CA PRO A 92 -13.70 -2.42 -4.08
C PRO A 92 -14.66 -1.62 -4.99
N GLU A 93 -14.52 -1.80 -6.31
CA GLU A 93 -15.42 -1.26 -7.32
C GLU A 93 -16.04 -2.44 -8.10
N SER A 94 -17.33 -2.65 -7.95
CA SER A 94 -18.08 -3.68 -8.69
C SER A 94 -19.46 -3.16 -9.08
N PRO A 95 -20.14 -3.79 -10.05
CA PRO A 95 -21.52 -3.43 -10.35
C PRO A 95 -22.43 -3.73 -9.15
N ILE A 96 -23.35 -2.82 -8.90
CA ILE A 96 -24.39 -2.95 -7.88
C ILE A 96 -25.76 -3.14 -8.57
N TYR A 97 -26.73 -3.72 -7.86
CA TYR A 97 -28.07 -4.04 -8.41
C TYR A 97 -28.02 -4.93 -9.67
N THR A 98 -27.17 -5.95 -9.64
CA THR A 98 -26.98 -6.90 -10.74
C THR A 98 -26.98 -8.33 -10.22
N THR A 99 -27.22 -9.30 -11.12
CA THR A 99 -27.10 -10.74 -10.84
C THR A 99 -25.67 -11.25 -10.96
N ALA A 100 -24.72 -10.41 -11.39
CA ALA A 100 -23.33 -10.81 -11.53
C ALA A 100 -22.73 -11.10 -10.15
N LYS A 101 -22.15 -12.29 -10.01
CA LYS A 101 -21.38 -12.66 -8.82
C LYS A 101 -20.06 -11.89 -8.83
N THR A 102 -19.68 -11.29 -7.70
CA THR A 102 -18.45 -10.49 -7.59
C THR A 102 -17.59 -10.91 -6.41
N VAL A 103 -16.29 -10.84 -6.58
CA VAL A 103 -15.28 -10.84 -5.52
C VAL A 103 -14.47 -9.55 -5.63
N VAL A 104 -14.30 -8.85 -4.53
CA VAL A 104 -13.59 -7.57 -4.50
C VAL A 104 -12.41 -7.62 -3.54
N MET A 105 -11.35 -6.87 -3.86
CA MET A 105 -10.21 -6.62 -2.97
C MET A 105 -10.37 -5.28 -2.29
N VAL A 106 -10.26 -5.25 -0.96
CA VAL A 106 -10.22 -4.03 -0.15
C VAL A 106 -8.81 -3.84 0.39
N HIS A 107 -8.17 -2.73 0.03
CA HIS A 107 -6.80 -2.44 0.45
C HIS A 107 -6.72 -1.69 1.77
N ASP A 108 -7.66 -0.80 2.06
CA ASP A 108 -7.77 -0.06 3.32
C ASP A 108 -9.14 0.62 3.46
N LEU A 109 -9.42 1.08 4.67
CA LEU A 109 -10.55 1.94 5.01
C LEU A 109 -10.07 3.25 5.67
N ILE A 110 -8.87 3.70 5.32
CA ILE A 110 -8.26 4.94 5.83
C ILE A 110 -9.19 6.16 5.67
N PRO A 111 -9.90 6.36 4.54
CA PRO A 111 -10.86 7.46 4.40
C PRO A 111 -12.02 7.46 5.41
N LEU A 112 -12.35 6.33 6.02
CA LEU A 112 -13.34 6.25 7.11
C LEU A 112 -12.69 6.47 8.48
N ARG A 113 -11.49 5.94 8.71
CA ARG A 113 -10.76 6.13 9.97
C ARG A 113 -10.21 7.54 10.14
N HIS A 114 -9.76 8.15 9.05
CA HIS A 114 -9.20 9.51 8.99
C HIS A 114 -9.95 10.32 7.92
N PRO A 115 -11.19 10.73 8.20
CA PRO A 115 -12.07 11.32 7.21
C PRO A 115 -11.58 12.70 6.76
N ASP A 116 -11.38 12.85 5.46
CA ASP A 116 -11.30 14.15 4.79
C ASP A 116 -12.63 14.38 4.05
N LYS A 117 -13.48 15.25 4.62
CA LYS A 117 -14.80 15.57 4.07
C LYS A 117 -14.74 16.22 2.67
N ARG A 118 -13.56 16.62 2.19
CA ARG A 118 -13.36 17.12 0.83
C ARG A 118 -12.99 16.02 -0.16
N SER A 119 -12.73 14.80 0.32
CA SER A 119 -12.32 13.66 -0.51
C SER A 119 -13.55 12.91 -1.05
N PRO A 120 -13.72 12.78 -2.39
CA PRO A 120 -14.75 11.92 -2.97
C PRO A 120 -14.64 10.46 -2.52
N LEU A 121 -13.43 9.98 -2.24
CA LEU A 121 -13.19 8.62 -1.77
C LEU A 121 -13.82 8.36 -0.40
N HIS A 122 -13.83 9.37 0.49
CA HIS A 122 -14.54 9.26 1.77
C HIS A 122 -16.03 8.99 1.57
N TYR A 123 -16.69 9.73 0.67
CA TYR A 123 -18.10 9.54 0.37
C TYR A 123 -18.38 8.22 -0.34
N TYR A 124 -17.50 7.82 -1.25
CA TYR A 124 -17.58 6.50 -1.87
C TYR A 124 -17.54 5.38 -0.82
N GLN A 125 -16.55 5.40 0.07
CA GLN A 125 -16.43 4.39 1.13
C GLN A 125 -17.59 4.43 2.13
N LYS A 126 -18.17 5.60 2.37
CA LYS A 126 -19.28 5.75 3.32
C LYS A 126 -20.62 5.27 2.76
N PHE A 127 -20.90 5.52 1.48
CA PHE A 127 -22.25 5.33 0.93
C PHE A 127 -22.35 4.25 -0.16
N VAL A 128 -21.29 4.03 -0.94
CA VAL A 128 -21.32 3.07 -2.06
C VAL A 128 -20.66 1.76 -1.67
N LEU A 129 -19.54 1.82 -0.98
CA LEU A 129 -18.81 0.62 -0.56
C LEU A 129 -19.66 -0.37 0.25
N PRO A 130 -20.50 0.03 1.21
CA PRO A 130 -21.37 -0.93 1.93
C PRO A 130 -22.23 -1.78 0.99
N ILE A 131 -22.79 -1.18 -0.06
CA ILE A 131 -23.63 -1.87 -1.05
C ILE A 131 -22.77 -2.87 -1.85
N VAL A 132 -21.59 -2.44 -2.29
CA VAL A 132 -20.63 -3.31 -3.00
C VAL A 132 -20.26 -4.51 -2.15
N LEU A 133 -19.93 -4.29 -0.87
CA LEU A 133 -19.52 -5.35 0.04
C LEU A 133 -20.66 -6.33 0.36
N ASP A 134 -21.86 -5.81 0.55
CA ASP A 134 -23.05 -6.62 0.82
C ASP A 134 -23.36 -7.56 -0.35
N GLN A 135 -23.32 -7.06 -1.57
CA GLN A 135 -23.61 -7.84 -2.79
C GLN A 135 -22.45 -8.75 -3.22
N SER A 136 -21.23 -8.51 -2.76
CA SER A 136 -20.09 -9.35 -3.11
C SER A 136 -20.25 -10.76 -2.52
N LYS A 137 -19.90 -11.77 -3.30
CA LYS A 137 -19.86 -13.18 -2.82
C LYS A 137 -18.77 -13.39 -1.79
N HIS A 138 -17.64 -12.69 -1.96
CA HIS A 138 -16.50 -12.76 -1.05
C HIS A 138 -15.68 -11.48 -1.13
N ILE A 139 -14.99 -11.18 -0.05
CA ILE A 139 -14.13 -10.00 0.08
C ILE A 139 -12.72 -10.50 0.40
N ILE A 140 -11.76 -10.10 -0.39
CA ILE A 140 -10.35 -10.27 -0.08
C ILE A 140 -9.84 -8.95 0.50
N CYS A 141 -8.98 -8.99 1.49
CA CYS A 141 -8.28 -7.81 2.01
C CYS A 141 -6.80 -8.14 2.23
N ASN A 142 -5.96 -7.13 2.42
CA ASN A 142 -4.51 -7.33 2.46
C ASN A 142 -3.93 -7.58 3.86
N SER A 143 -4.77 -7.48 4.91
CA SER A 143 -4.33 -7.67 6.30
C SER A 143 -5.51 -8.03 7.21
N GLN A 144 -5.21 -8.61 8.37
CA GLN A 144 -6.20 -8.82 9.42
C GLN A 144 -6.76 -7.49 9.92
N ALA A 145 -5.93 -6.46 10.04
CA ALA A 145 -6.38 -5.12 10.44
C ALA A 145 -7.43 -4.54 9.48
N THR A 146 -7.31 -4.78 8.17
CA THR A 146 -8.35 -4.37 7.19
C THR A 146 -9.60 -5.25 7.31
N ALA A 147 -9.47 -6.55 7.63
CA ALA A 147 -10.62 -7.41 7.91
C ALA A 147 -11.39 -6.94 9.14
N ASP A 148 -10.68 -6.60 10.21
CA ASP A 148 -11.27 -6.06 11.45
C ASP A 148 -12.00 -4.73 11.19
N ASP A 149 -11.44 -3.88 10.33
CA ASP A 149 -12.10 -2.65 9.88
C ASP A 149 -13.40 -2.94 9.10
N LEU A 150 -13.38 -3.90 8.18
CA LEU A 150 -14.57 -4.31 7.42
C LEU A 150 -15.68 -4.83 8.33
N MET A 151 -15.34 -5.64 9.32
CA MET A 151 -16.29 -6.12 10.32
C MET A 151 -16.84 -4.98 11.18
N SER A 152 -15.95 -4.08 11.65
CA SER A 152 -16.31 -3.00 12.55
C SER A 152 -17.16 -1.90 11.88
N PHE A 153 -16.78 -1.45 10.67
CA PHE A 153 -17.49 -0.36 9.98
C PHE A 153 -18.77 -0.80 9.29
N PHE A 154 -18.83 -2.04 8.81
CA PHE A 154 -19.91 -2.49 7.93
C PHE A 154 -20.65 -3.74 8.43
N ASN A 155 -20.28 -4.26 9.60
CA ASN A 155 -20.88 -5.48 10.17
C ASN A 155 -20.84 -6.68 9.21
N ILE A 156 -19.76 -6.80 8.42
CA ILE A 156 -19.57 -7.92 7.49
C ILE A 156 -19.14 -9.16 8.27
N SER A 157 -19.75 -10.30 7.95
CA SER A 157 -19.36 -11.58 8.56
C SER A 157 -17.92 -11.96 8.26
N ALA A 158 -17.19 -12.43 9.26
CA ALA A 158 -15.81 -12.93 9.10
C ALA A 158 -15.71 -14.03 8.02
N THR A 159 -16.76 -14.86 7.86
CA THR A 159 -16.79 -15.94 6.85
C THR A 159 -16.79 -15.43 5.42
N LYS A 160 -17.13 -14.15 5.21
CA LYS A 160 -17.16 -13.48 3.90
C LYS A 160 -15.84 -12.80 3.57
N ILE A 161 -14.88 -12.75 4.51
CA ILE A 161 -13.63 -12.01 4.38
C ILE A 161 -12.45 -12.98 4.46
N THR A 162 -11.47 -12.83 3.58
CA THR A 162 -10.19 -13.53 3.68
C THR A 162 -9.03 -12.54 3.58
N PRO A 163 -8.25 -12.37 4.64
CA PRO A 163 -6.99 -11.63 4.57
C PRO A 163 -5.94 -12.42 3.77
N ILE A 164 -5.34 -11.77 2.77
CA ILE A 164 -4.24 -12.31 1.97
C ILE A 164 -3.16 -11.24 1.90
N HIS A 165 -2.02 -11.51 2.50
CA HIS A 165 -0.91 -10.56 2.54
C HIS A 165 -0.39 -10.22 1.14
N LEU A 166 0.03 -8.97 0.97
CA LEU A 166 0.79 -8.53 -0.19
C LEU A 166 2.25 -8.96 -0.05
N ALA A 167 3.04 -8.72 -1.10
CA ALA A 167 4.46 -9.00 -1.11
C ALA A 167 5.25 -7.88 -1.80
N TYR A 168 6.56 -7.98 -1.74
CA TYR A 168 7.49 -7.10 -2.45
C TYR A 168 8.11 -7.82 -3.67
N ASN A 169 8.86 -7.09 -4.49
CA ASN A 169 9.58 -7.68 -5.62
C ASN A 169 11.03 -8.03 -5.22
N PRO A 170 11.36 -9.32 -4.99
CA PRO A 170 12.70 -9.72 -4.52
C PRO A 170 13.80 -9.53 -5.57
N LYS A 171 13.45 -9.37 -6.85
CA LYS A 171 14.44 -9.03 -7.90
C LYS A 171 14.87 -7.56 -7.87
N LYS A 172 14.10 -6.72 -7.17
CA LYS A 172 14.37 -5.28 -7.05
C LYS A 172 14.85 -4.90 -5.65
N PHE A 173 14.16 -5.39 -4.64
CA PHE A 173 14.43 -5.07 -3.24
C PHE A 173 15.19 -6.22 -2.61
N TYR A 174 16.48 -6.03 -2.42
CA TYR A 174 17.40 -6.97 -1.78
C TYR A 174 18.58 -6.20 -1.17
N MET A 175 19.21 -6.79 -0.18
CA MET A 175 20.39 -6.22 0.45
C MET A 175 21.59 -6.28 -0.49
N GLN A 176 22.17 -5.12 -0.82
CA GLN A 176 23.35 -5.00 -1.67
C GLN A 176 24.62 -5.17 -0.87
N SER A 177 25.56 -5.99 -1.36
CA SER A 177 26.84 -6.27 -0.70
C SER A 177 27.76 -5.04 -0.63
N ASN A 178 27.75 -4.22 -1.68
CA ASN A 178 28.58 -3.01 -1.79
C ASN A 178 27.71 -1.77 -1.60
N LYS A 179 27.25 -1.52 -0.38
CA LYS A 179 26.51 -0.31 -0.05
C LYS A 179 27.46 0.90 -0.12
N SER A 180 27.30 1.75 -1.10
CA SER A 180 27.85 3.11 -1.04
C SER A 180 27.16 3.82 0.12
N LYS A 181 27.87 4.03 1.22
CA LYS A 181 27.33 4.78 2.36
C LYS A 181 27.06 6.21 1.92
N SER A 182 25.92 6.76 2.32
CA SER A 182 25.67 8.20 2.22
C SER A 182 26.78 8.96 2.97
N LYS A 183 27.11 10.16 2.51
CA LYS A 183 28.09 11.05 3.20
C LYS A 183 27.68 11.30 4.65
N LYS A 184 26.38 11.36 4.90
CA LYS A 184 25.76 11.49 6.22
C LYS A 184 24.65 10.44 6.36
N PRO A 185 24.58 9.69 7.48
CA PRO A 185 23.52 8.73 7.68
C PRO A 185 22.17 9.45 7.76
N TYR A 186 21.10 8.80 7.25
CA TYR A 186 19.78 9.41 7.24
C TYR A 186 18.68 8.45 7.65
N PHE A 187 17.76 8.97 8.46
CA PHE A 187 16.45 8.38 8.62
C PHE A 187 15.62 8.62 7.37
N LEU A 188 14.81 7.67 6.98
CA LEU A 188 14.04 7.71 5.74
C LEU A 188 12.55 7.59 6.02
N TYR A 189 11.77 8.48 5.45
CA TYR A 189 10.33 8.31 5.29
C TYR A 189 9.98 8.20 3.81
N LEU A 190 9.07 7.26 3.49
CA LEU A 190 8.56 7.04 2.14
C LEU A 190 7.03 7.13 2.12
N GLY A 191 6.49 8.07 1.34
CA GLY A 191 5.05 8.17 1.16
C GLY A 191 4.52 9.58 0.93
N ARG A 192 3.21 9.67 0.75
CA ARG A 192 2.52 10.98 0.65
C ARG A 192 2.48 11.68 2.00
N HIS A 193 2.40 13.02 1.98
CA HIS A 193 2.36 13.83 3.20
C HIS A 193 0.95 13.95 3.81
N ASN A 194 0.18 12.88 3.78
CA ASN A 194 -1.18 12.86 4.34
C ASN A 194 -1.16 12.80 5.88
N PRO A 195 -2.17 13.34 6.58
CA PRO A 195 -2.19 13.42 8.05
C PRO A 195 -2.00 12.08 8.77
N HIS A 196 -2.61 10.99 8.26
CA HIS A 196 -2.46 9.65 8.84
C HIS A 196 -1.03 9.10 8.77
N LYS A 197 -0.17 9.67 7.93
CA LYS A 197 1.26 9.32 7.86
C LYS A 197 2.09 9.86 9.00
N ASN A 198 1.53 10.76 9.82
CA ASN A 198 2.08 11.18 11.10
C ASN A 198 3.44 11.92 11.05
N LEU A 199 3.77 12.53 9.92
CA LEU A 199 5.04 13.25 9.74
C LEU A 199 5.33 14.29 10.83
N PRO A 200 4.33 15.08 11.32
CA PRO A 200 4.63 16.08 12.35
C PRO A 200 5.22 15.50 13.63
N ARG A 201 4.76 14.30 14.07
CA ARG A 201 5.31 13.68 15.28
C ARG A 201 6.68 13.06 15.04
N MET A 202 6.94 12.51 13.86
CA MET A 202 8.29 12.01 13.50
C MET A 202 9.30 13.16 13.43
N ILE A 203 8.95 14.31 12.84
CA ILE A 203 9.80 15.50 12.80
C ILE A 203 10.07 16.03 14.23
N LYS A 204 9.04 16.11 15.07
CA LYS A 204 9.19 16.51 16.48
C LYS A 204 10.08 15.53 17.27
N ALA A 205 9.93 14.23 17.04
CA ALA A 205 10.80 13.23 17.69
C ALA A 205 12.26 13.39 17.26
N PHE A 206 12.50 13.61 15.96
CA PHE A 206 13.83 13.88 15.42
C PHE A 206 14.44 15.16 16.01
N SER A 207 13.68 16.25 16.19
CA SER A 207 14.19 17.49 16.79
C SER A 207 14.71 17.31 18.20
N LEU A 208 14.23 16.32 18.92
CA LEU A 208 14.58 16.01 20.30
C LEU A 208 15.78 15.06 20.44
N LEU A 209 16.33 14.56 19.33
CA LEU A 209 17.57 13.76 19.37
C LEU A 209 18.75 14.63 19.81
N LYS A 210 19.59 14.08 20.70
CA LYS A 210 20.80 14.79 21.16
C LYS A 210 21.80 14.96 20.01
N ASP A 211 21.95 13.90 19.21
CA ASP A 211 22.96 13.82 18.14
C ASP A 211 22.33 14.06 16.76
N LYS A 212 21.23 14.87 16.69
CA LYS A 212 20.51 15.13 15.43
C LYS A 212 21.38 15.76 14.34
N GLU A 213 22.43 16.48 14.74
CA GLU A 213 23.37 17.10 13.81
C GLU A 213 24.19 16.07 13.01
N ASP A 214 24.31 14.83 13.52
CA ASP A 214 25.03 13.74 12.87
C ASP A 214 24.17 13.00 11.84
N TYR A 215 22.87 13.30 11.78
CA TYR A 215 21.90 12.62 10.93
C TYR A 215 21.13 13.59 10.03
N GLU A 216 20.60 13.06 8.94
CA GLU A 216 19.57 13.71 8.16
C GLU A 216 18.24 12.95 8.32
N PHE A 217 17.12 13.61 8.03
CA PHE A 217 15.81 12.96 7.92
C PHE A 217 15.22 13.27 6.56
N TRP A 218 15.21 12.28 5.68
CA TRP A 218 14.70 12.41 4.32
C TRP A 218 13.22 12.07 4.27
N LEU A 219 12.43 13.04 3.84
CA LEU A 219 10.99 12.89 3.60
C LEU A 219 10.77 12.79 2.10
N ILE A 220 10.67 11.55 1.60
CA ILE A 220 10.56 11.26 0.16
C ILE A 220 9.12 10.95 -0.21
N GLY A 221 8.60 11.69 -1.20
CA GLY A 221 7.28 11.43 -1.76
C GLY A 221 6.62 12.66 -2.35
N PRO A 222 5.48 12.49 -3.01
CA PRO A 222 4.79 13.60 -3.63
C PRO A 222 4.28 14.59 -2.59
N LYS A 223 4.63 15.86 -2.77
CA LYS A 223 4.15 16.96 -1.94
C LYS A 223 2.65 17.12 -2.10
N ASP A 224 1.93 17.32 -0.99
CA ASP A 224 0.51 17.67 -0.98
C ASP A 224 0.34 19.15 -0.66
N LYS A 225 -0.32 19.88 -1.54
CA LYS A 225 -0.52 21.35 -1.41
C LYS A 225 -1.25 21.75 -0.12
N ARG A 226 -1.98 20.83 0.51
CA ARG A 226 -2.77 21.08 1.73
C ARG A 226 -1.97 20.88 3.01
N TYR A 227 -1.00 19.93 2.98
CA TYR A 227 -0.32 19.45 4.20
C TYR A 227 1.18 19.73 4.21
N THR A 228 1.85 19.71 3.05
CA THR A 228 3.29 19.93 2.98
C THR A 228 3.72 21.30 3.47
N PRO A 229 3.00 22.42 3.18
CA PRO A 229 3.38 23.73 3.72
C PRO A 229 3.49 23.75 5.25
N GLN A 230 2.53 23.15 5.94
CA GLN A 230 2.54 23.07 7.41
C GLN A 230 3.73 22.27 7.97
N LEU A 231 4.20 21.25 7.21
CA LEU A 231 5.40 20.49 7.59
C LEU A 231 6.67 21.30 7.40
N ILE A 232 6.74 22.10 6.34
CA ILE A 232 7.88 23.00 6.08
C ILE A 232 7.95 24.06 7.18
N ASP A 233 6.81 24.67 7.55
CA ASP A 233 6.74 25.64 8.65
C ASP A 233 7.17 25.00 9.99
N LEU A 234 6.76 23.73 10.23
CA LEU A 234 7.19 23.01 11.43
C LEU A 234 8.69 22.80 11.46
N VAL A 235 9.30 22.41 10.34
CA VAL A 235 10.76 22.20 10.22
C VAL A 235 11.51 23.52 10.49
N LYS A 236 11.02 24.61 9.92
CA LYS A 236 11.58 25.95 10.12
C LYS A 236 11.46 26.40 11.58
N ASN A 237 10.30 26.22 12.20
CA ASN A 237 10.07 26.61 13.61
C ASN A 237 10.91 25.77 14.60
N LEU A 238 11.39 24.61 14.18
CA LEU A 238 12.27 23.72 14.96
C LEU A 238 13.75 23.88 14.58
N GLU A 239 14.09 24.82 13.69
CA GLU A 239 15.45 25.08 13.20
C GLU A 239 16.14 23.83 12.62
N LEU A 240 15.38 23.06 11.78
CA LEU A 240 15.83 21.77 11.24
C LEU A 240 16.02 21.80 9.71
N GLU A 241 16.10 22.97 9.07
CA GLU A 241 16.15 23.09 7.59
C GLU A 241 17.38 22.41 6.98
N ASN A 242 18.45 22.28 7.73
CA ASN A 242 19.68 21.63 7.30
C ASN A 242 19.66 20.10 7.50
N GLN A 243 18.76 19.57 8.34
CA GLN A 243 18.68 18.14 8.68
C GLN A 243 17.44 17.46 8.05
N VAL A 244 16.29 18.13 8.00
CA VAL A 244 15.05 17.55 7.46
C VAL A 244 14.86 17.96 6.01
N LEU A 245 15.07 17.01 5.10
CA LEU A 245 15.10 17.26 3.66
C LEU A 245 13.84 16.71 2.97
N PHE A 246 13.05 17.61 2.38
CA PHE A 246 11.91 17.26 1.54
C PHE A 246 12.39 16.93 0.13
N LYS A 247 12.39 15.65 -0.22
CA LYS A 247 12.77 15.17 -1.55
C LYS A 247 11.53 14.83 -2.36
N ASP A 248 11.58 15.11 -3.64
CA ASP A 248 10.50 14.82 -4.56
C ASP A 248 10.33 13.29 -4.77
N TYR A 249 9.33 12.93 -5.55
CA TYR A 249 9.09 11.53 -5.92
C TYR A 249 10.33 10.90 -6.55
N VAL A 250 10.74 9.79 -5.99
CA VAL A 250 11.81 8.94 -6.53
C VAL A 250 11.21 7.86 -7.41
N SER A 251 11.87 7.57 -8.52
CA SER A 251 11.42 6.52 -9.43
C SER A 251 11.44 5.15 -8.73
N PHE A 252 10.55 4.25 -9.15
CA PHE A 252 10.54 2.88 -8.63
C PHE A 252 11.84 2.12 -8.95
N GLN A 253 12.66 2.61 -9.90
CA GLN A 253 13.96 2.04 -10.25
C GLN A 253 15.04 2.45 -9.26
N ASP A 254 14.99 3.69 -8.75
CA ASP A 254 16.00 4.25 -7.86
C ASP A 254 15.72 3.95 -6.37
N LEU A 255 14.47 3.59 -6.04
CA LEU A 255 14.04 3.34 -4.67
C LEU A 255 14.89 2.28 -3.93
N PRO A 256 15.29 1.14 -4.54
CA PRO A 256 16.13 0.16 -3.87
C PRO A 256 17.49 0.72 -3.43
N MET A 257 18.10 1.59 -4.24
CA MET A 257 19.37 2.24 -3.88
C MET A 257 19.21 3.12 -2.63
N ILE A 258 18.14 3.92 -2.59
CA ILE A 258 17.85 4.79 -1.44
C ILE A 258 17.61 3.97 -0.17
N LEU A 259 16.85 2.88 -0.27
CA LEU A 259 16.61 1.97 0.86
C LEU A 259 17.92 1.33 1.35
N ASN A 260 18.79 0.90 0.44
CA ASN A 260 20.08 0.31 0.80
C ASN A 260 21.07 1.31 1.44
N GLN A 261 20.94 2.60 1.16
CA GLN A 261 21.81 3.65 1.68
C GLN A 261 21.28 4.28 2.97
N ALA A 262 20.00 4.14 3.26
CA ALA A 262 19.37 4.68 4.45
C ALA A 262 19.91 4.02 5.73
N PHE A 263 19.87 4.77 6.83
CA PHE A 263 20.21 4.27 8.16
C PHE A 263 19.04 3.53 8.80
N CYS A 264 17.84 4.08 8.76
CA CYS A 264 16.64 3.48 9.33
C CYS A 264 15.39 4.00 8.62
N LEU A 265 14.39 3.12 8.35
CA LEU A 265 13.08 3.56 7.88
C LEU A 265 12.22 4.01 9.06
N MET A 266 11.67 5.23 8.97
CA MET A 266 10.66 5.78 9.86
C MET A 266 9.28 5.65 9.23
N PHE A 267 8.50 4.65 9.63
CA PHE A 267 7.17 4.40 9.06
C PHE A 267 6.10 4.34 10.16
N VAL A 268 6.01 5.46 10.94
CA VAL A 268 5.20 5.57 12.16
C VAL A 268 3.82 6.17 11.84
N SER A 269 3.12 5.57 10.87
CA SER A 269 1.78 5.98 10.45
C SER A 269 0.74 5.72 11.55
N LEU A 270 -0.30 6.56 11.59
CA LEU A 270 -1.45 6.35 12.49
C LEU A 270 -2.29 5.14 12.05
N TRP A 271 -2.34 4.87 10.75
CA TRP A 271 -3.05 3.72 10.18
C TRP A 271 -2.53 3.37 8.79
N GLU A 272 -2.44 2.08 8.49
CA GLU A 272 -2.11 1.54 7.17
C GLU A 272 -2.99 0.32 6.86
N GLY A 273 -3.26 0.11 5.57
CA GLY A 273 -3.90 -1.12 5.12
C GLY A 273 -2.94 -2.31 5.11
N PHE A 274 -1.64 -2.08 4.80
CA PHE A 274 -0.62 -3.13 4.80
C PHE A 274 0.78 -2.62 5.20
N GLY A 275 1.39 -1.73 4.41
CA GLY A 275 2.75 -1.23 4.66
C GLY A 275 3.81 -1.84 3.73
N LEU A 276 3.59 -1.83 2.41
CA LEU A 276 4.59 -2.29 1.44
C LEU A 276 5.99 -1.70 1.66
N PRO A 277 6.15 -0.38 1.95
CA PRO A 277 7.47 0.20 2.20
C PRO A 277 8.24 -0.46 3.35
N LEU A 278 7.51 -1.03 4.32
CA LEU A 278 8.09 -1.78 5.43
C LEU A 278 8.81 -3.05 4.93
N LEU A 279 8.12 -3.84 4.09
CA LEU A 279 8.69 -5.04 3.51
C LEU A 279 9.84 -4.75 2.56
N GLU A 280 9.71 -3.70 1.75
CA GLU A 280 10.75 -3.25 0.83
C GLU A 280 12.02 -2.83 1.57
N ALA A 281 11.88 -2.12 2.69
CA ALA A 281 12.98 -1.75 3.57
C ALA A 281 13.64 -2.98 4.22
N MET A 282 12.84 -3.86 4.81
CA MET A 282 13.32 -5.11 5.42
C MET A 282 14.05 -5.99 4.42
N ALA A 283 13.57 -6.10 3.18
CA ALA A 283 14.20 -6.85 2.11
C ALA A 283 15.56 -6.27 1.69
N CYS A 284 15.77 -4.96 1.87
CA CYS A 284 17.03 -4.27 1.67
C CYS A 284 17.97 -4.35 2.91
N GLY A 285 17.57 -5.06 3.96
CA GLY A 285 18.29 -5.11 5.23
C GLY A 285 18.32 -3.77 5.95
N LEU A 286 17.31 -2.94 5.78
CA LEU A 286 17.15 -1.66 6.44
C LEU A 286 16.34 -1.83 7.73
N PRO A 287 16.87 -1.52 8.92
CA PRO A 287 16.08 -1.50 10.15
C PRO A 287 14.90 -0.54 10.08
N VAL A 288 13.84 -0.87 10.80
CA VAL A 288 12.58 -0.14 10.73
C VAL A 288 12.10 0.25 12.12
N ILE A 289 11.63 1.49 12.25
CA ILE A 289 10.80 1.96 13.38
C ILE A 289 9.40 2.18 12.84
N THR A 290 8.40 1.51 13.42
CA THR A 290 7.01 1.56 12.94
C THR A 290 6.00 1.58 14.07
N SER A 291 4.72 1.77 13.74
CA SER A 291 3.65 1.85 14.73
C SER A 291 3.29 0.48 15.32
N ASN A 292 2.91 0.47 16.59
CA ASN A 292 2.38 -0.68 17.32
C ASN A 292 0.88 -0.91 17.06
N GLN A 293 0.36 -0.47 15.91
CA GLN A 293 -1.05 -0.59 15.56
C GLN A 293 -1.27 -0.83 14.08
N SER A 294 -2.50 -1.14 13.68
CA SER A 294 -2.93 -1.48 12.32
C SER A 294 -2.18 -2.71 11.76
N SER A 295 -2.14 -2.84 10.45
CA SER A 295 -1.40 -3.90 9.74
C SER A 295 0.12 -3.87 9.98
N LEU A 296 0.66 -2.76 10.50
CA LEU A 296 2.09 -2.61 10.71
C LEU A 296 2.64 -3.58 11.75
N VAL A 297 1.87 -3.86 12.81
CA VAL A 297 2.20 -4.90 13.80
C VAL A 297 2.23 -6.29 13.17
N GLU A 298 1.22 -6.58 12.35
CA GLU A 298 1.06 -7.86 11.66
C GLU A 298 2.19 -8.11 10.66
N VAL A 299 2.63 -7.07 9.94
CA VAL A 299 3.71 -7.14 8.95
C VAL A 299 5.07 -7.17 9.63
N ALA A 300 5.31 -6.32 10.62
CA ALA A 300 6.61 -6.18 11.27
C ALA A 300 6.92 -7.30 12.27
N LYS A 301 5.93 -7.67 13.08
CA LYS A 301 6.14 -8.53 14.27
C LYS A 301 7.33 -8.03 15.11
N ASP A 302 8.30 -8.89 15.41
CA ASP A 302 9.52 -8.61 16.19
C ASP A 302 10.70 -8.12 15.33
N SER A 303 10.47 -7.84 14.04
CA SER A 303 11.51 -7.43 13.07
C SER A 303 11.63 -5.91 12.93
N ALA A 304 10.96 -5.14 13.80
CA ALA A 304 11.04 -3.68 13.85
C ALA A 304 10.89 -3.18 15.30
N ILE A 305 11.30 -1.96 15.56
CA ILE A 305 10.96 -1.27 16.81
C ILE A 305 9.52 -0.76 16.67
N LEU A 306 8.63 -1.30 17.49
CA LEU A 306 7.22 -0.89 17.54
C LEU A 306 7.06 0.25 18.56
N VAL A 307 6.37 1.32 18.15
CA VAL A 307 6.14 2.51 19.00
C VAL A 307 4.67 2.96 18.94
N ASP A 308 4.18 3.59 20.01
CA ASP A 308 2.92 4.32 19.92
C ASP A 308 3.09 5.54 19.01
N PRO A 309 2.39 5.60 17.86
CA PRO A 309 2.54 6.70 16.91
C PRO A 309 2.07 8.05 17.46
N LYS A 310 1.35 8.07 18.58
CA LYS A 310 0.90 9.30 19.25
C LYS A 310 1.90 9.81 20.29
N ASN A 311 2.87 8.98 20.69
CA ASN A 311 3.86 9.29 21.72
C ASN A 311 5.19 9.72 21.10
N VAL A 312 5.43 11.04 21.05
CA VAL A 312 6.67 11.62 20.48
C VAL A 312 7.92 11.15 21.24
N GLN A 313 7.83 10.96 22.56
CA GLN A 313 8.98 10.54 23.38
C GLN A 313 9.36 9.07 23.10
N GLU A 314 8.38 8.22 22.87
CA GLU A 314 8.62 6.82 22.50
C GLU A 314 9.25 6.71 21.10
N ILE A 315 8.75 7.50 20.13
CA ILE A 315 9.37 7.61 18.80
C ILE A 315 10.83 8.09 18.93
N ARG A 316 11.08 9.14 19.72
CA ARG A 316 12.44 9.64 19.99
C ARG A 316 13.31 8.55 20.60
N SER A 317 12.84 7.88 21.64
CA SER A 317 13.59 6.83 22.33
C SER A 317 13.95 5.67 21.40
N ALA A 318 13.05 5.29 20.49
CA ALA A 318 13.32 4.29 19.46
C ALA A 318 14.43 4.75 18.50
N MET A 319 14.40 6.02 18.07
CA MET A 319 15.46 6.60 17.25
C MET A 319 16.81 6.63 17.99
N GLU A 320 16.84 7.05 19.28
CA GLU A 320 18.06 7.05 20.09
C GLU A 320 18.62 5.64 20.33
N ARG A 321 17.74 4.66 20.51
CA ARG A 321 18.19 3.26 20.70
C ARG A 321 18.88 2.72 19.46
N ILE A 322 18.29 2.90 18.29
CA ILE A 322 18.86 2.38 17.03
C ILE A 322 20.16 3.08 16.64
N THR A 323 20.39 4.32 17.10
CA THR A 323 21.65 5.05 16.85
C THR A 323 22.79 4.66 17.79
N LYS A 324 22.49 4.06 18.94
CA LYS A 324 23.48 3.78 20.01
C LYS A 324 23.76 2.29 20.23
N ASP A 325 22.94 1.42 19.67
CA ASP A 325 23.00 -0.03 19.90
C ASP A 325 23.23 -0.78 18.57
N ASP A 326 24.50 -1.01 18.26
CA ASP A 326 24.90 -1.74 17.05
C ASP A 326 24.39 -3.19 17.04
N ASN A 327 24.22 -3.82 18.22
CA ASN A 327 23.68 -5.16 18.32
C ASN A 327 22.19 -5.18 17.95
N LEU A 328 21.43 -4.22 18.47
CA LEU A 328 20.03 -4.03 18.10
C LEU A 328 19.89 -3.75 16.61
N TYR A 329 20.77 -2.90 16.05
CA TYR A 329 20.77 -2.60 14.63
C TYR A 329 20.96 -3.86 13.78
N ALA A 330 21.98 -4.67 14.12
CA ALA A 330 22.28 -5.93 13.43
C ALA A 330 21.17 -6.97 13.57
N ASP A 331 20.59 -7.11 14.76
CA ASP A 331 19.47 -8.02 15.04
C ASP A 331 18.24 -7.65 14.19
N LEU A 332 17.84 -6.37 14.17
CA LEU A 332 16.71 -5.89 13.37
C LEU A 332 16.94 -6.04 11.86
N MET A 333 18.17 -5.81 11.39
CA MET A 333 18.53 -6.06 10.00
C MET A 333 18.33 -7.53 9.63
N GLN A 334 18.82 -8.46 10.44
CA GLN A 334 18.72 -9.90 10.19
C GLN A 334 17.26 -10.39 10.27
N LYS A 335 16.54 -10.01 11.32
CA LYS A 335 15.12 -10.33 11.50
C LYS A 335 14.27 -9.75 10.37
N GLY A 336 14.58 -8.52 9.92
CA GLY A 336 13.90 -7.89 8.80
C GLY A 336 14.04 -8.67 7.50
N LEU A 337 15.26 -9.11 7.15
CA LEU A 337 15.52 -9.96 6.00
C LEU A 337 14.74 -11.27 6.07
N GLN A 338 14.78 -11.95 7.22
CA GLN A 338 14.03 -13.18 7.45
C GLN A 338 12.53 -12.94 7.35
N ARG A 339 12.03 -11.85 7.93
CA ARG A 339 10.60 -11.51 7.89
C ARG A 339 10.11 -11.23 6.48
N ALA A 340 10.85 -10.43 5.71
CA ALA A 340 10.51 -10.11 4.33
C ALA A 340 10.43 -11.38 3.46
N SER A 341 11.32 -12.36 3.64
CA SER A 341 11.33 -13.59 2.87
C SER A 341 10.07 -14.47 3.03
N MET A 342 9.26 -14.22 4.07
CA MET A 342 8.00 -14.93 4.30
C MET A 342 6.86 -14.43 3.41
N PHE A 343 7.06 -13.33 2.68
CA PHE A 343 6.05 -12.71 1.82
C PHE A 343 6.43 -12.90 0.35
N SER A 344 5.56 -13.56 -0.41
CA SER A 344 5.78 -13.76 -1.84
C SER A 344 4.51 -13.52 -2.65
N TRP A 345 4.67 -12.95 -3.84
CA TRP A 345 3.57 -12.80 -4.79
C TRP A 345 3.02 -14.14 -5.26
N GLU A 346 3.84 -15.20 -5.21
CA GLU A 346 3.40 -16.55 -5.47
C GLU A 346 2.32 -16.99 -4.48
N LYS A 347 2.59 -16.84 -3.17
CA LYS A 347 1.62 -17.16 -2.12
C LYS A 347 0.36 -16.31 -2.26
N THR A 348 0.50 -14.98 -2.40
CA THR A 348 -0.62 -14.05 -2.61
C THR A 348 -1.49 -14.48 -3.80
N GLY A 349 -0.86 -14.79 -4.93
CA GLY A 349 -1.54 -15.18 -6.16
C GLY A 349 -2.22 -16.55 -6.06
N GLN A 350 -1.57 -17.52 -5.42
CA GLN A 350 -2.13 -18.88 -5.23
C GLN A 350 -3.35 -18.84 -4.29
N GLU A 351 -3.27 -18.13 -3.16
CA GLU A 351 -4.40 -17.98 -2.24
C GLU A 351 -5.57 -17.25 -2.90
N THR A 352 -5.30 -16.16 -3.64
CA THR A 352 -6.34 -15.46 -4.42
C THR A 352 -6.97 -16.37 -5.45
N ARG A 353 -6.15 -17.11 -6.22
CA ARG A 353 -6.62 -18.09 -7.22
C ARG A 353 -7.51 -19.17 -6.60
N GLN A 354 -7.14 -19.67 -5.42
CA GLN A 354 -7.91 -20.71 -4.74
C GLN A 354 -9.31 -20.22 -4.37
N ILE A 355 -9.44 -18.99 -3.84
CA ILE A 355 -10.74 -18.38 -3.53
C ILE A 355 -11.58 -18.26 -4.80
N LEU A 356 -11.01 -17.69 -5.87
CA LEU A 356 -11.75 -17.48 -7.11
C LEU A 356 -12.18 -18.80 -7.77
N ARG A 357 -11.36 -19.85 -7.69
CA ARG A 357 -11.71 -21.18 -8.19
C ARG A 357 -12.89 -21.80 -7.44
N ASN A 358 -12.95 -21.62 -6.14
CA ASN A 358 -14.02 -22.18 -5.31
C ASN A 358 -15.37 -21.46 -5.50
N LEU A 359 -15.38 -20.24 -6.04
CA LEU A 359 -16.56 -19.39 -6.22
C LEU A 359 -17.04 -19.27 -7.66
N SER A 360 -16.26 -19.76 -8.64
CA SER A 360 -16.55 -19.67 -10.10
C SER A 360 -17.40 -20.80 -10.67
#